data_6b433fc5441a29e8010c7c542ddabf5f
#
_entry.id   6b433fc5441a29e8010c7c542ddabf5f
#
_cell.length_a   1.000
_cell.length_b   1.000
_cell.length_c   1.000
_cell.angle_alpha   90.00
_cell.angle_beta   90.00
_cell.angle_gamma   90.00
#
_symmetry.space_group_name_H-M   'P 1'
#
loop_
_entity.id
_entity.type
_entity.pdbx_description
1 polymer ?
#
loop_
_entity_poly.entity_id
_entity_poly.type
_entity_poly.pdbx_seq_one_letter_code
_entity_poly.pdbx_strand_id
1 'polypeptide(L)'
;MLARLSTLDAVGIYATAYRLIDVAFVPVRSLLAAGYSGFFRAGKEGLDGTLRYMRRLLPKSACFSLLVFLCLITCAPIIPYVFGPQFLRTVEALRWLALLPLLKTIHYFLADTLTCSGYQGYRTTIQIVVAVFNVLINLWIIPLFSWRGAAWSSLASDGLLAVLLYITILVLRGRPGLDKDNIR
;
A
#
# COMPACT_ATOMS: atom_id res chain seq x y z
N MET A 1 -18.32 -2.06 -3.19
CA MET A 1 -18.39 -2.30 -4.64
C MET A 1 -18.54 -3.79 -4.97
N LEU A 2 -17.64 -4.67 -4.56
CA LEU A 2 -17.69 -6.10 -4.88
C LEU A 2 -19.04 -6.74 -4.53
N ALA A 3 -19.64 -6.41 -3.38
CA ALA A 3 -20.95 -6.93 -2.94
C ALA A 3 -22.15 -6.50 -3.83
N ARG A 4 -22.01 -5.46 -4.64
CA ARG A 4 -23.06 -5.00 -5.57
C ARG A 4 -22.81 -5.43 -7.02
N LEU A 5 -21.56 -5.72 -7.37
CA LEU A 5 -21.13 -6.00 -8.75
C LEU A 5 -20.78 -7.49 -8.96
N SER A 6 -20.78 -8.32 -7.89
CA SER A 6 -20.44 -9.73 -7.94
C SER A 6 -21.24 -10.54 -6.90
N THR A 7 -20.92 -11.82 -6.75
CA THR A 7 -21.59 -12.75 -5.85
C THR A 7 -21.13 -12.60 -4.40
N LEU A 8 -21.97 -12.99 -3.45
CA LEU A 8 -21.63 -13.02 -2.02
C LEU A 8 -20.44 -13.95 -1.72
N ASP A 9 -20.32 -15.06 -2.47
CA ASP A 9 -19.17 -15.97 -2.39
C ASP A 9 -17.85 -15.24 -2.75
N ALA A 10 -17.85 -14.47 -3.83
CA ALA A 10 -16.69 -13.66 -4.23
C ALA A 10 -16.30 -12.63 -3.17
N VAL A 11 -17.28 -12.03 -2.51
CA VAL A 11 -17.05 -11.10 -1.39
C VAL A 11 -16.39 -11.84 -0.23
N GLY A 12 -16.90 -13.03 0.12
CA GLY A 12 -16.35 -13.87 1.18
C GLY A 12 -14.88 -14.23 0.94
N ILE A 13 -14.57 -14.71 -0.28
CA ILE A 13 -13.21 -15.08 -0.69
C ILE A 13 -12.25 -13.88 -0.56
N TYR A 14 -12.61 -12.75 -1.16
CA TYR A 14 -11.77 -11.55 -1.15
C TYR A 14 -11.61 -10.96 0.25
N ALA A 15 -12.71 -10.83 1.00
CA ALA A 15 -12.69 -10.24 2.35
C ALA A 15 -11.85 -11.08 3.32
N THR A 16 -11.95 -12.41 3.25
CA THR A 16 -11.15 -13.31 4.09
C THR A 16 -9.67 -13.19 3.75
N ALA A 17 -9.30 -13.23 2.47
CA ALA A 17 -7.92 -13.05 2.05
C ALA A 17 -7.36 -11.70 2.49
N TYR A 18 -8.13 -10.62 2.32
CA TYR A 18 -7.72 -9.27 2.69
C TYR A 18 -7.53 -9.10 4.20
N ARG A 19 -8.40 -9.70 5.02
CA ARG A 19 -8.26 -9.71 6.50
C ARG A 19 -6.99 -10.41 6.95
N LEU A 20 -6.65 -11.55 6.35
CA LEU A 20 -5.40 -12.26 6.66
C LEU A 20 -4.17 -11.39 6.36
N ILE A 21 -4.20 -10.68 5.23
CA ILE A 21 -3.14 -9.73 4.86
C ILE A 21 -3.07 -8.57 5.85
N ASP A 22 -4.20 -7.99 6.23
CA ASP A 22 -4.23 -6.88 7.19
C ASP A 22 -3.64 -7.29 8.55
N VAL A 23 -3.97 -8.50 9.03
CA VAL A 23 -3.39 -9.05 10.27
C VAL A 23 -1.88 -9.26 10.11
N ALA A 24 -1.45 -9.88 9.02
CA ALA A 24 -0.03 -10.09 8.75
C ALA A 24 0.75 -8.78 8.56
N PHE A 25 0.09 -7.70 8.16
CA PHE A 25 0.70 -6.38 7.98
C PHE A 25 0.80 -5.57 9.28
N VAL A 26 0.11 -5.96 10.37
CA VAL A 26 0.13 -5.22 11.64
C VAL A 26 1.55 -4.96 12.17
N PRO A 27 2.48 -5.94 12.22
CA PRO A 27 3.84 -5.69 12.69
C PRO A 27 4.59 -4.67 11.84
N VAL A 28 4.40 -4.71 10.51
CA VAL A 28 5.00 -3.74 9.58
C VAL A 28 4.44 -2.34 9.85
N ARG A 29 3.12 -2.23 10.03
CA ARG A 29 2.45 -0.98 10.36
C ARG A 29 2.94 -0.38 11.67
N SER A 30 3.19 -1.21 12.68
CA SER A 30 3.76 -0.78 13.96
C SER A 30 5.17 -0.23 13.79
N LEU A 31 5.99 -0.87 12.94
CA LEU A 31 7.34 -0.38 12.62
C LEU A 31 7.29 0.97 11.89
N LEU A 32 6.36 1.14 10.94
CA LEU A 32 6.13 2.41 10.25
C LEU A 32 5.74 3.51 11.25
N ALA A 33 4.79 3.23 12.13
CA ALA A 33 4.33 4.16 13.16
C ALA A 33 5.46 4.57 14.11
N ALA A 34 6.30 3.64 14.54
CA ALA A 34 7.47 3.93 15.37
C ALA A 34 8.48 4.84 14.64
N GLY A 35 8.66 4.67 13.33
CA GLY A 35 9.53 5.52 12.50
C GLY A 35 8.98 6.93 12.26
N TYR A 36 7.68 7.17 12.42
CA TYR A 36 7.03 8.42 12.04
C TYR A 36 7.57 9.66 12.78
N SER A 37 7.89 9.52 14.08
CA SER A 37 8.53 10.60 14.86
C SER A 37 9.90 11.00 14.32
N GLY A 38 10.64 10.05 13.74
CA GLY A 38 11.91 10.29 13.08
C GLY A 38 11.74 11.07 11.76
N PHE A 39 10.68 10.78 10.99
CA PHE A 39 10.33 11.56 9.80
C PHE A 39 10.03 13.01 10.14
N PHE A 40 9.27 13.29 11.21
CA PHE A 40 9.01 14.65 11.66
C PHE A 40 10.28 15.41 12.03
N ARG A 41 11.22 14.77 12.74
CA ARG A 41 12.51 15.38 13.07
C ARG A 41 13.33 15.67 11.82
N ALA A 42 13.40 14.70 10.91
CA ALA A 42 14.10 14.85 9.64
C ALA A 42 13.45 15.90 8.73
N GLY A 43 12.13 16.09 8.83
CA GLY A 43 11.37 17.10 8.09
C GLY A 43 11.79 18.55 8.39
N LYS A 44 12.40 18.82 9.55
CA LYS A 44 12.98 20.14 9.85
C LYS A 44 14.13 20.53 8.91
N GLU A 45 14.77 19.54 8.28
CA GLU A 45 15.81 19.72 7.26
C GLU A 45 15.21 19.70 5.82
N GLY A 46 13.88 19.80 5.69
CA GLY A 46 13.18 19.78 4.41
C GLY A 46 13.13 18.38 3.78
N LEU A 47 12.91 18.37 2.45
CA LEU A 47 12.73 17.14 1.66
C LEU A 47 13.99 16.24 1.65
N ASP A 48 15.18 16.82 1.61
CA ASP A 48 16.43 16.03 1.60
C ASP A 48 16.68 15.33 2.95
N GLY A 49 16.27 15.93 4.05
CA GLY A 49 16.33 15.32 5.39
C GLY A 49 15.43 14.07 5.48
N THR A 50 14.17 14.21 5.10
CA THR A 50 13.21 13.09 5.10
C THR A 50 13.62 11.98 4.13
N LEU A 51 14.17 12.31 2.95
CA LEU A 51 14.69 11.34 1.99
C LEU A 51 15.88 10.54 2.55
N ARG A 52 16.80 11.20 3.24
CA ARG A 52 17.93 10.51 3.91
C ARG A 52 17.42 9.53 4.97
N TYR A 53 16.44 9.94 5.75
CA TYR A 53 15.83 9.10 6.78
C TYR A 53 15.09 7.91 6.15
N MET A 54 14.26 8.17 5.11
CA MET A 54 13.56 7.14 4.36
C MET A 54 14.53 6.08 3.81
N ARG A 55 15.62 6.48 3.15
CA ARG A 55 16.61 5.56 2.57
C ARG A 55 17.26 4.64 3.60
N ARG A 56 17.33 5.05 4.86
CA ARG A 56 17.88 4.22 5.95
C ARG A 56 16.86 3.21 6.49
N LEU A 57 15.59 3.59 6.52
CA LEU A 57 14.55 2.80 7.18
C LEU A 57 13.79 1.90 6.19
N LEU A 58 13.55 2.39 4.95
CA LEU A 58 12.82 1.69 3.91
C LEU A 58 13.38 0.28 3.62
N PRO A 59 14.71 0.06 3.46
CA PRO A 59 15.22 -1.28 3.17
C PRO A 59 14.91 -2.29 4.28
N LYS A 60 15.00 -1.86 5.54
CA LYS A 60 14.70 -2.72 6.71
C LYS A 60 13.21 -3.10 6.72
N SER A 61 12.33 -2.13 6.53
CA SER A 61 10.89 -2.35 6.49
C SER A 61 10.46 -3.14 5.25
N ALA A 62 11.10 -2.91 4.10
CA ALA A 62 10.86 -3.68 2.88
C ALA A 62 11.31 -5.15 3.03
N CYS A 63 12.46 -5.39 3.66
CA CYS A 63 12.92 -6.74 3.96
C CYS A 63 11.92 -7.47 4.87
N PHE A 64 11.42 -6.80 5.91
CA PHE A 64 10.41 -7.36 6.79
C PHE A 64 9.07 -7.62 6.05
N SER A 65 8.63 -6.70 5.18
CA SER A 65 7.44 -6.89 4.34
C SER A 65 7.62 -8.01 3.31
N LEU A 66 8.84 -8.20 2.80
CA LEU A 66 9.18 -9.32 1.94
C LEU A 66 9.08 -10.66 2.70
N LEU A 67 9.52 -10.69 3.96
CA LEU A 67 9.36 -11.86 4.80
C LEU A 67 7.89 -12.18 5.05
N VAL A 68 7.06 -11.16 5.31
CA VAL A 68 5.59 -11.32 5.42
C VAL A 68 5.00 -11.86 4.11
N PHE A 69 5.40 -11.33 2.97
CA PHE A 69 5.00 -11.82 1.65
C PHE A 69 5.33 -13.31 1.46
N LEU A 70 6.57 -13.72 1.75
CA LEU A 70 6.99 -15.12 1.65
C LEU A 70 6.21 -16.01 2.61
N CYS A 71 5.99 -15.56 3.84
CA CYS A 71 5.20 -16.27 4.84
C CYS A 71 3.75 -16.46 4.37
N LEU A 72 3.12 -15.42 3.83
CA LEU A 72 1.75 -15.50 3.30
C LEU A 72 1.64 -16.51 2.14
N ILE A 73 2.62 -16.54 1.23
CA ILE A 73 2.61 -17.49 0.11
C ILE A 73 2.82 -18.92 0.59
N THR A 74 3.79 -19.14 1.49
CA THR A 74 4.14 -20.47 1.98
C THR A 74 3.08 -21.05 2.92
N CYS A 75 2.46 -20.21 3.75
CA CYS A 75 1.40 -20.63 4.68
C CYS A 75 0.01 -20.65 4.04
N ALA A 76 -0.20 -20.07 2.86
CA ALA A 76 -1.49 -20.07 2.18
C ALA A 76 -2.14 -21.45 2.03
N PRO A 77 -1.41 -22.55 1.71
CA PRO A 77 -2.00 -23.89 1.60
C PRO A 77 -2.55 -24.45 2.93
N ILE A 78 -2.17 -23.88 4.07
CA ILE A 78 -2.63 -24.33 5.39
C ILE A 78 -4.09 -23.89 5.65
N ILE A 79 -4.55 -22.82 5.00
CA ILE A 79 -5.88 -22.21 5.22
C ILE A 79 -7.03 -23.24 5.05
N PRO A 80 -7.09 -24.03 3.96
CA PRO A 80 -8.16 -25.01 3.81
C PRO A 80 -8.16 -26.11 4.87
N TYR A 81 -6.99 -26.45 5.43
CA TYR A 81 -6.90 -27.44 6.51
C TYR A 81 -7.46 -26.93 7.84
N VAL A 82 -7.33 -25.61 8.09
CA VAL A 82 -7.79 -24.99 9.35
C VAL A 82 -9.25 -24.53 9.24
N PHE A 83 -9.65 -23.93 8.11
CA PHE A 83 -10.96 -23.30 7.93
C PHE A 83 -11.94 -24.13 7.08
N GLY A 84 -11.47 -25.22 6.48
CA GLY A 84 -12.27 -26.11 5.65
C GLY A 84 -12.05 -25.95 4.14
N PRO A 85 -12.48 -26.97 3.34
CA PRO A 85 -12.20 -27.04 1.90
C PRO A 85 -12.88 -25.92 1.08
N GLN A 86 -13.93 -25.28 1.61
CA GLN A 86 -14.58 -24.13 0.98
C GLN A 86 -13.65 -22.92 0.81
N PHE A 87 -12.52 -22.84 1.55
CA PHE A 87 -11.55 -21.77 1.48
C PHE A 87 -10.42 -22.00 0.45
N LEU A 88 -10.50 -23.04 -0.39
CA LEU A 88 -9.50 -23.28 -1.45
C LEU A 88 -9.34 -22.09 -2.39
N ARG A 89 -10.44 -21.42 -2.78
CA ARG A 89 -10.41 -20.20 -3.61
C ARG A 89 -9.79 -19.01 -2.89
N THR A 90 -9.87 -18.96 -1.57
CA THR A 90 -9.23 -17.92 -0.76
C THR A 90 -7.70 -18.01 -0.81
N VAL A 91 -7.13 -19.21 -0.97
CA VAL A 91 -5.69 -19.41 -1.16
C VAL A 91 -5.19 -18.69 -2.42
N GLU A 92 -5.95 -18.81 -3.52
CA GLU A 92 -5.61 -18.11 -4.76
C GLU A 92 -5.67 -16.59 -4.59
N ALA A 93 -6.75 -16.09 -3.96
CA ALA A 93 -6.90 -14.67 -3.67
C ALA A 93 -5.78 -14.14 -2.76
N LEU A 94 -5.41 -14.91 -1.74
CA LEU A 94 -4.32 -14.56 -0.83
C LEU A 94 -2.97 -14.47 -1.55
N ARG A 95 -2.68 -15.41 -2.44
CA ARG A 95 -1.43 -15.38 -3.22
C ARG A 95 -1.32 -14.14 -4.09
N TRP A 96 -2.39 -13.72 -4.76
CA TRP A 96 -2.43 -12.47 -5.52
C TRP A 96 -2.23 -11.26 -4.64
N LEU A 97 -2.94 -11.19 -3.53
CA LEU A 97 -2.92 -10.05 -2.63
C LEU A 97 -1.68 -10.03 -1.70
N ALA A 98 -0.92 -11.12 -1.62
CA ALA A 98 0.26 -11.21 -0.75
C ALA A 98 1.32 -10.13 -1.05
N LEU A 99 1.35 -9.58 -2.28
CA LEU A 99 2.25 -8.49 -2.66
C LEU A 99 1.86 -7.14 -2.03
N LEU A 100 0.61 -6.97 -1.58
CA LEU A 100 0.13 -5.72 -0.98
C LEU A 100 0.96 -5.20 0.19
N PRO A 101 1.40 -6.01 1.17
CA PRO A 101 2.26 -5.54 2.26
C PRO A 101 3.52 -4.81 1.78
N LEU A 102 4.15 -5.32 0.73
CA LEU A 102 5.34 -4.71 0.15
C LEU A 102 5.02 -3.36 -0.53
N LEU A 103 3.99 -3.32 -1.37
CA LEU A 103 3.55 -2.09 -2.03
C LEU A 103 3.09 -1.04 -1.02
N LYS A 104 2.31 -1.45 -0.01
CA LYS A 104 1.87 -0.57 1.09
C LYS A 104 3.06 0.01 1.85
N THR A 105 4.08 -0.79 2.16
CA THR A 105 5.29 -0.29 2.82
C THR A 105 5.94 0.82 1.99
N ILE A 106 6.13 0.61 0.71
CA ILE A 106 6.77 1.59 -0.18
C ILE A 106 5.98 2.89 -0.22
N HIS A 107 4.68 2.82 -0.54
CA HIS A 107 3.90 4.05 -0.68
C HIS A 107 3.67 4.78 0.66
N TYR A 108 3.62 4.10 1.82
CA TYR A 108 3.57 4.76 3.12
C TYR A 108 4.83 5.58 3.39
N PHE A 109 6.02 5.01 3.14
CA PHE A 109 7.28 5.75 3.31
C PHE A 109 7.37 6.98 2.39
N LEU A 110 6.94 6.84 1.14
CA LEU A 110 6.89 7.96 0.19
C LEU A 110 5.89 9.03 0.63
N ALA A 111 4.72 8.61 1.12
CA ALA A 111 3.69 9.49 1.63
C ALA A 111 4.14 10.24 2.89
N ASP A 112 4.80 9.56 3.83
CA ASP A 112 5.33 10.18 5.05
C ASP A 112 6.48 11.16 4.75
N THR A 113 7.30 10.84 3.75
CA THR A 113 8.33 11.76 3.23
C THR A 113 7.70 13.08 2.80
N LEU A 114 6.65 13.06 1.97
CA LEU A 114 5.96 14.27 1.52
C LEU A 114 5.25 15.00 2.68
N THR A 115 4.59 14.27 3.56
CA THR A 115 3.85 14.86 4.69
C THR A 115 4.79 15.60 5.63
N CYS A 116 5.87 14.96 6.04
CA CYS A 116 6.80 15.53 7.03
C CYS A 116 7.71 16.61 6.44
N SER A 117 7.78 16.72 5.11
CA SER A 117 8.48 17.82 4.42
C SER A 117 7.58 19.01 4.08
N GLY A 118 6.32 19.04 4.56
CA GLY A 118 5.38 20.15 4.29
C GLY A 118 4.59 20.01 2.98
N TYR A 119 4.81 18.97 2.19
CA TYR A 119 4.13 18.73 0.91
C TYR A 119 2.87 17.86 1.02
N GLN A 120 2.15 17.96 2.13
CA GLN A 120 0.94 17.17 2.39
C GLN A 120 -0.15 17.37 1.32
N GLY A 121 -0.27 18.58 0.73
CA GLY A 121 -1.23 18.85 -0.34
C GLY A 121 -1.04 17.95 -1.55
N TYR A 122 0.21 17.77 -2.01
CA TYR A 122 0.53 16.86 -3.13
C TYR A 122 0.17 15.40 -2.80
N ARG A 123 0.52 14.93 -1.58
CA ARG A 123 0.11 13.60 -1.11
C ARG A 123 -1.40 13.41 -1.22
N THR A 124 -2.18 14.34 -0.67
CA THR A 124 -3.64 14.25 -0.63
C THR A 124 -4.23 14.25 -2.04
N THR A 125 -3.76 15.12 -2.93
CA THR A 125 -4.20 15.17 -4.33
C THR A 125 -3.94 13.85 -5.03
N ILE A 126 -2.74 13.28 -4.90
CA ILE A 126 -2.40 11.98 -5.51
C ILE A 126 -3.29 10.87 -4.95
N GLN A 127 -3.54 10.84 -3.65
CA GLN A 127 -4.42 9.85 -3.03
C GLN A 127 -5.85 9.94 -3.57
N ILE A 128 -6.39 11.16 -3.75
CA ILE A 128 -7.72 11.38 -4.35
C ILE A 128 -7.74 10.88 -5.80
N VAL A 129 -6.73 11.22 -6.61
CA VAL A 129 -6.65 10.77 -8.00
C VAL A 129 -6.62 9.25 -8.09
N VAL A 130 -5.79 8.60 -7.27
CA VAL A 130 -5.71 7.13 -7.24
C VAL A 130 -7.00 6.50 -6.70
N ALA A 131 -7.67 7.12 -5.72
CA ALA A 131 -8.96 6.64 -5.23
C ALA A 131 -10.03 6.69 -6.32
N VAL A 132 -10.11 7.79 -7.07
CA VAL A 132 -11.04 7.91 -8.23
C VAL A 132 -10.69 6.86 -9.29
N PHE A 133 -9.42 6.70 -9.64
CA PHE A 133 -8.97 5.65 -10.56
C PHE A 133 -9.38 4.26 -10.07
N ASN A 134 -9.18 3.95 -8.79
CA ASN A 134 -9.58 2.66 -8.21
C ASN A 134 -11.09 2.42 -8.32
N VAL A 135 -11.91 3.47 -8.08
CA VAL A 135 -13.37 3.36 -8.25
C VAL A 135 -13.73 3.05 -9.70
N LEU A 136 -13.19 3.80 -10.64
CA LEU A 136 -13.49 3.64 -12.07
C LEU A 136 -13.06 2.27 -12.60
N ILE A 137 -11.86 1.85 -12.28
CA ILE A 137 -11.35 0.55 -12.74
C ILE A 137 -12.13 -0.62 -12.12
N ASN A 138 -12.55 -0.49 -10.85
CA ASN A 138 -13.36 -1.50 -10.19
C ASN A 138 -14.76 -1.63 -10.80
N LEU A 139 -15.39 -0.53 -11.21
CA LEU A 139 -16.69 -0.56 -11.89
C LEU A 139 -16.63 -1.33 -13.21
N TRP A 140 -15.48 -1.32 -13.87
CA TRP A 140 -15.28 -2.00 -15.15
C TRP A 140 -14.78 -3.43 -15.00
N ILE A 141 -13.79 -3.67 -14.12
CA ILE A 141 -13.12 -4.98 -14.00
C ILE A 141 -13.89 -5.97 -13.12
N ILE A 142 -14.56 -5.52 -12.06
CA ILE A 142 -15.28 -6.43 -11.15
C ILE A 142 -16.40 -7.21 -11.86
N PRO A 143 -17.25 -6.62 -12.74
CA PRO A 143 -18.27 -7.39 -13.45
C PRO A 143 -17.69 -8.48 -14.36
N LEU A 144 -16.49 -8.28 -14.90
CA LEU A 144 -15.83 -9.22 -15.82
C LEU A 144 -15.06 -10.33 -15.08
N PHE A 145 -14.34 -9.99 -14.01
CA PHE A 145 -13.38 -10.89 -13.35
C PHE A 145 -13.71 -11.18 -11.88
N SER A 146 -14.83 -10.64 -11.36
CA SER A 146 -15.28 -10.89 -9.99
C SER A 146 -14.19 -10.52 -8.96
N TRP A 147 -13.93 -11.38 -7.96
CA TRP A 147 -12.91 -11.14 -6.92
C TRP A 147 -11.47 -10.99 -7.47
N ARG A 148 -11.14 -11.67 -8.59
CA ARG A 148 -9.82 -11.50 -9.24
C ARG A 148 -9.63 -10.07 -9.74
N GLY A 149 -10.68 -9.48 -10.31
CA GLY A 149 -10.67 -8.08 -10.72
C GLY A 149 -10.44 -7.12 -9.56
N ALA A 150 -11.08 -7.37 -8.41
CA ALA A 150 -10.85 -6.59 -7.20
C ALA A 150 -9.41 -6.72 -6.66
N ALA A 151 -8.81 -7.91 -6.75
CA ALA A 151 -7.42 -8.12 -6.35
C ALA A 151 -6.44 -7.35 -7.27
N TRP A 152 -6.63 -7.44 -8.58
CA TRP A 152 -5.79 -6.73 -9.56
C TRP A 152 -5.92 -5.21 -9.44
N SER A 153 -7.14 -4.70 -9.26
CA SER A 153 -7.37 -3.26 -9.08
C SER A 153 -6.71 -2.73 -7.81
N SER A 154 -6.71 -3.52 -6.73
CA SER A 154 -6.02 -3.15 -5.49
C SER A 154 -4.50 -3.06 -5.70
N LEU A 155 -3.90 -4.07 -6.34
CA LEU A 155 -2.47 -4.07 -6.66
C LEU A 155 -2.10 -2.91 -7.60
N ALA A 156 -2.90 -2.69 -8.65
CA ALA A 156 -2.68 -1.60 -9.61
C ALA A 156 -2.76 -0.24 -8.93
N SER A 157 -3.73 -0.03 -8.03
CA SER A 157 -3.90 1.23 -7.31
C SER A 157 -2.77 1.51 -6.32
N ASP A 158 -2.35 0.51 -5.53
CA ASP A 158 -1.24 0.67 -4.60
C ASP A 158 0.10 0.87 -5.35
N GLY A 159 0.29 0.17 -6.47
CA GLY A 159 1.43 0.38 -7.35
C GLY A 159 1.44 1.77 -8.00
N LEU A 160 0.30 2.20 -8.54
CA LEU A 160 0.16 3.54 -9.13
C LEU A 160 0.40 4.63 -8.08
N LEU A 161 -0.12 4.45 -6.86
CA LEU A 161 0.11 5.37 -5.76
C LEU A 161 1.60 5.50 -5.43
N ALA A 162 2.32 4.38 -5.35
CA ALA A 162 3.76 4.38 -5.10
C ALA A 162 4.53 5.12 -6.22
N VAL A 163 4.19 4.86 -7.49
CA VAL A 163 4.84 5.49 -8.65
C VAL A 163 4.57 7.00 -8.67
N LEU A 164 3.33 7.44 -8.50
CA LEU A 164 2.98 8.86 -8.51
C LEU A 164 3.64 9.63 -7.37
N LEU A 165 3.65 9.07 -6.15
CA LEU A 165 4.34 9.68 -5.02
C LEU A 165 5.85 9.79 -5.28
N TYR A 166 6.46 8.75 -5.83
CA TYR A 166 7.89 8.76 -6.17
C TYR A 166 8.24 9.81 -7.23
N ILE A 167 7.45 9.87 -8.32
CA ILE A 167 7.63 10.88 -9.38
C ILE A 167 7.50 12.30 -8.79
N THR A 168 6.50 12.52 -7.93
CA THR A 168 6.31 13.83 -7.28
C THR A 168 7.51 14.22 -6.43
N ILE A 169 8.09 13.29 -5.67
CA ILE A 169 9.31 13.54 -4.91
C ILE A 169 10.49 13.92 -5.82
N LEU A 170 10.65 13.22 -6.96
CA LEU A 170 11.71 13.55 -7.92
C LEU A 170 11.54 14.94 -8.53
N VAL A 171 10.31 15.31 -8.89
CA VAL A 171 9.99 16.64 -9.44
C VAL A 171 10.25 17.74 -8.42
N LEU A 172 9.81 17.57 -7.17
CA LEU A 172 10.02 18.53 -6.10
C LEU A 172 11.50 18.70 -5.77
N ARG A 173 12.26 17.62 -5.76
CA ARG A 173 13.72 17.66 -5.55
C ARG A 173 14.46 18.42 -6.67
N GLY A 174 13.96 18.34 -7.89
CA GLY A 174 14.53 19.08 -9.03
C GLY A 174 14.23 20.59 -9.02
N ARG A 175 13.39 21.09 -8.10
CA ARG A 175 12.98 22.49 -7.98
C ARG A 175 13.36 23.09 -6.61
N PRO A 176 14.62 23.44 -6.36
CA PRO A 176 15.08 23.89 -5.03
C PRO A 176 14.50 25.23 -4.54
N GLY A 177 13.67 25.91 -5.35
CA GLY A 177 13.05 27.20 -5.00
C GLY A 177 11.76 27.11 -4.18
N LEU A 178 11.07 25.97 -4.17
CA LEU A 178 9.77 25.79 -3.48
C LEU A 178 9.91 25.46 -1.98
N ASP A 179 11.10 25.12 -1.53
CA ASP A 179 11.36 24.64 -0.16
C ASP A 179 11.36 25.79 0.88
N LYS A 180 11.55 27.04 0.45
CA LYS A 180 11.67 28.20 1.37
C LYS A 180 10.34 28.84 1.75
N ASP A 181 9.31 28.70 0.95
CA ASP A 181 8.03 29.39 1.18
C ASP A 181 7.02 28.59 2.02
N ASN A 182 7.23 27.30 2.23
CA ASN A 182 6.32 26.42 2.99
C ASN A 182 6.69 26.25 4.49
N ILE A 183 7.75 26.88 4.98
CA ILE A 183 8.22 26.78 6.39
C ILE A 183 7.86 28.03 7.22
N ARG A 184 7.03 28.91 6.66
CA ARG A 184 6.49 30.08 7.40
C ARG A 184 5.07 29.86 7.84
#